data_95a0af6514a8c3dffad4a2c70793ad52
#
_entry.id   95a0af6514a8c3dffad4a2c70793ad52
#
_cell.length_a   1.000
_cell.length_b   1.000
_cell.length_c   1.000
_cell.angle_alpha   90.00
_cell.angle_beta   90.00
_cell.angle_gamma   90.00
#
_symmetry.space_group_name_H-M   'P 1'
#
loop_
_entity.id
_entity.type
_entity.pdbx_description
1 polymer ?
#
loop_
_entity_poly.entity_id
_entity_poly.type
_entity_poly.pdbx_seq_one_letter_code
_entity_poly.pdbx_strand_id
1 'polypeptide(L)'
;ELVHALAGGDEYLLHPEALKKLEAYAHDTAVLDRLGEIKRANKLDFAAYVKKTQGVVLNTDAIFDVQVKRLHEYKRQLLNAMHILYLYQQLQNDPNRAMQPRVFLFGAKAAPGYAVAKRIIRLINSMAAEINADPICRDKLQVVFLENYRVSLAEHLMPASEVSQQISTAGKEASGTGNMKFMMN
;
A
#
# COMPACT_ATOMS: atom_id res chain seq x y z
N GLU A 1 2.79 -2.22 -21.61
CA GLU A 1 2.58 -3.13 -22.77
C GLU A 1 1.14 -3.62 -22.84
N LEU A 2 0.54 -4.24 -21.79
CA LEU A 2 -0.83 -4.74 -21.84
C LEU A 2 -1.84 -3.62 -22.14
N VAL A 3 -1.81 -2.51 -21.39
CA VAL A 3 -2.70 -1.36 -21.62
C VAL A 3 -2.53 -0.80 -23.03
N HIS A 4 -1.29 -0.67 -23.51
CA HIS A 4 -0.99 -0.23 -24.88
C HIS A 4 -1.68 -1.15 -25.93
N ALA A 5 -1.55 -2.45 -25.75
CA ALA A 5 -2.17 -3.43 -26.66
C ALA A 5 -3.69 -3.35 -26.64
N LEU A 6 -4.30 -3.28 -25.46
CA LEU A 6 -5.77 -3.25 -25.29
C LEU A 6 -6.40 -1.90 -25.69
N ALA A 7 -5.69 -0.79 -25.45
CA ALA A 7 -6.15 0.54 -25.85
C ALA A 7 -5.95 0.85 -27.36
N GLY A 8 -5.14 0.02 -28.04
CA GLY A 8 -4.82 0.18 -29.46
C GLY A 8 -3.74 1.24 -29.72
N GLY A 9 -2.77 1.37 -28.81
CA GLY A 9 -1.65 2.29 -28.93
C GLY A 9 -1.49 3.21 -27.71
N ASP A 10 -0.69 4.28 -27.86
CA ASP A 10 -0.29 5.19 -26.78
C ASP A 10 -1.15 6.45 -26.68
N GLU A 11 -2.25 6.54 -27.43
CA GLU A 11 -3.16 7.70 -27.41
C GLU A 11 -3.59 8.10 -25.99
N TYR A 12 -3.80 7.10 -25.12
CA TYR A 12 -4.21 7.31 -23.72
C TYR A 12 -3.21 8.12 -22.87
N LEU A 13 -1.95 8.23 -23.30
CA LEU A 13 -0.95 9.03 -22.59
C LEU A 13 -1.23 10.53 -22.71
N LEU A 14 -1.85 10.95 -23.79
CA LEU A 14 -2.24 12.34 -24.06
C LEU A 14 -3.75 12.56 -23.87
N HIS A 15 -4.55 11.53 -24.14
CA HIS A 15 -6.00 11.51 -24.10
C HIS A 15 -6.50 10.39 -23.19
N PRO A 16 -6.52 10.60 -21.83
CA PRO A 16 -6.88 9.55 -20.87
C PRO A 16 -8.24 8.91 -21.10
N GLU A 17 -9.16 9.59 -21.76
CA GLU A 17 -10.47 9.09 -22.17
C GLU A 17 -10.39 7.85 -23.09
N ALA A 18 -9.28 7.66 -23.80
CA ALA A 18 -9.02 6.47 -24.60
C ALA A 18 -8.97 5.18 -23.77
N LEU A 19 -8.70 5.28 -22.46
CA LEU A 19 -8.73 4.16 -21.51
C LEU A 19 -10.13 3.56 -21.35
N LYS A 20 -11.22 4.27 -21.73
CA LYS A 20 -12.57 3.70 -21.76
C LYS A 20 -12.69 2.45 -22.63
N LYS A 21 -11.83 2.28 -23.63
CA LYS A 21 -11.75 1.06 -24.43
C LYS A 21 -11.50 -0.19 -23.59
N LEU A 22 -10.86 -0.05 -22.42
CA LEU A 22 -10.59 -1.16 -21.50
C LEU A 22 -11.87 -1.73 -20.86
N GLU A 23 -12.96 -0.97 -20.81
CA GLU A 23 -14.24 -1.44 -20.28
C GLU A 23 -14.75 -2.70 -21.02
N ALA A 24 -14.42 -2.84 -22.31
CA ALA A 24 -14.77 -4.01 -23.10
C ALA A 24 -14.15 -5.32 -22.56
N TYR A 25 -13.07 -5.22 -21.79
CA TYR A 25 -12.34 -6.36 -21.24
C TYR A 25 -12.65 -6.62 -19.75
N ALA A 26 -13.61 -5.90 -19.17
CA ALA A 26 -13.91 -5.98 -17.73
C ALA A 26 -14.30 -7.39 -17.25
N HIS A 27 -14.77 -8.25 -18.17
CA HIS A 27 -15.14 -9.64 -17.90
C HIS A 27 -14.31 -10.65 -18.72
N ASP A 28 -13.27 -10.21 -19.39
CA ASP A 28 -12.35 -11.10 -20.12
C ASP A 28 -11.38 -11.76 -19.14
N THR A 29 -11.58 -13.05 -18.90
CA THR A 29 -10.78 -13.80 -17.91
C THR A 29 -9.29 -13.84 -18.27
N ALA A 30 -8.93 -13.93 -19.56
CA ALA A 30 -7.54 -13.94 -19.97
C ALA A 30 -6.85 -12.60 -19.70
N VAL A 31 -7.55 -11.49 -19.88
CA VAL A 31 -7.05 -10.15 -19.55
C VAL A 31 -6.93 -9.98 -18.04
N LEU A 32 -7.93 -10.44 -17.27
CA LEU A 32 -7.90 -10.35 -15.80
C LEU A 32 -6.78 -11.21 -15.21
N ASP A 33 -6.57 -12.42 -15.73
CA ASP A 33 -5.47 -13.29 -15.32
C ASP A 33 -4.12 -12.62 -15.61
N ARG A 34 -3.96 -12.02 -16.79
CA ARG A 34 -2.74 -11.31 -17.16
C ARG A 34 -2.47 -10.09 -16.28
N LEU A 35 -3.51 -9.34 -15.89
CA LEU A 35 -3.39 -8.25 -14.91
C LEU A 35 -2.94 -8.78 -13.55
N GLY A 36 -3.49 -9.92 -13.11
CA GLY A 36 -3.08 -10.60 -11.88
C GLY A 36 -1.60 -11.00 -11.89
N GLU A 37 -1.11 -11.57 -13.01
CA GLU A 37 0.31 -11.92 -13.18
C GLU A 37 1.22 -10.68 -13.11
N ILE A 38 0.84 -9.60 -13.77
CA ILE A 38 1.59 -8.33 -13.74
C ILE A 38 1.64 -7.78 -12.30
N LYS A 39 0.51 -7.76 -11.60
CA LYS A 39 0.44 -7.32 -10.20
C LYS A 39 1.32 -8.20 -9.32
N ARG A 40 1.26 -9.51 -9.50
CA ARG A 40 2.11 -10.47 -8.78
C ARG A 40 3.59 -10.21 -9.02
N ALA A 41 4.01 -10.00 -10.25
CA ALA A 41 5.39 -9.68 -10.61
C ALA A 41 5.88 -8.39 -9.92
N ASN A 42 5.06 -7.33 -9.94
CA ASN A 42 5.36 -6.07 -9.26
C ASN A 42 5.50 -6.24 -7.74
N LYS A 43 4.66 -7.07 -7.11
CA LYS A 43 4.75 -7.38 -5.68
C LYS A 43 6.05 -8.12 -5.34
N LEU A 44 6.45 -9.08 -6.17
CA LEU A 44 7.70 -9.82 -5.99
C LEU A 44 8.93 -8.91 -6.15
N ASP A 45 8.93 -8.03 -7.16
CA ASP A 45 10.00 -7.05 -7.37
C ASP A 45 10.13 -6.11 -6.17
N PHE A 46 9.01 -5.53 -5.73
CA PHE A 46 8.99 -4.67 -4.56
C PHE A 46 9.45 -5.40 -3.28
N ALA A 47 9.00 -6.63 -3.05
CA ALA A 47 9.41 -7.43 -1.90
C ALA A 47 10.92 -7.73 -1.93
N ALA A 48 11.48 -8.04 -3.10
CA ALA A 48 12.92 -8.22 -3.28
C ALA A 48 13.70 -6.93 -3.01
N TYR A 49 13.19 -5.79 -3.48
CA TYR A 49 13.77 -4.48 -3.22
C TYR A 49 13.79 -4.16 -1.70
N VAL A 50 12.67 -4.34 -0.99
CA VAL A 50 12.58 -4.10 0.45
C VAL A 50 13.49 -5.05 1.23
N LYS A 51 13.52 -6.33 0.88
CA LYS A 51 14.44 -7.30 1.48
C LYS A 51 15.89 -6.89 1.31
N LYS A 52 16.29 -6.47 0.11
CA LYS A 52 17.66 -6.03 -0.19
C LYS A 52 18.05 -4.76 0.57
N THR A 53 17.15 -3.78 0.66
CA THR A 53 17.48 -2.45 1.18
C THR A 53 17.22 -2.28 2.67
N GLN A 54 16.28 -3.05 3.25
CA GLN A 54 15.84 -2.89 4.64
C GLN A 54 15.84 -4.23 5.43
N GLY A 55 16.18 -5.34 4.80
CA GLY A 55 16.24 -6.66 5.45
C GLY A 55 14.87 -7.25 5.80
N VAL A 56 13.76 -6.62 5.39
CA VAL A 56 12.39 -7.04 5.72
C VAL A 56 11.86 -7.98 4.66
N VAL A 57 11.29 -9.12 5.09
CA VAL A 57 10.60 -10.07 4.21
C VAL A 57 9.12 -9.77 4.24
N LEU A 58 8.51 -9.53 3.07
CA LEU A 58 7.09 -9.26 2.92
C LEU A 58 6.34 -10.52 2.49
N ASN A 59 5.14 -10.75 3.07
CA ASN A 59 4.22 -11.77 2.59
C ASN A 59 3.57 -11.31 1.28
N THR A 60 4.04 -11.80 0.15
CA THR A 60 3.55 -11.39 -1.18
C THR A 60 2.20 -11.97 -1.56
N ASP A 61 1.66 -12.91 -0.77
CA ASP A 61 0.30 -13.44 -0.96
C ASP A 61 -0.77 -12.61 -0.24
N ALA A 62 -0.32 -11.71 0.66
CA ALA A 62 -1.18 -10.79 1.38
C ALA A 62 -1.53 -9.56 0.54
N ILE A 63 -2.64 -8.90 0.83
CA ILE A 63 -2.97 -7.57 0.29
C ILE A 63 -1.94 -6.55 0.78
N PHE A 64 -1.34 -5.78 -0.12
CA PHE A 64 -0.50 -4.64 0.22
C PHE A 64 -1.37 -3.40 0.41
N ASP A 65 -1.58 -3.03 1.67
CA ASP A 65 -2.34 -1.87 2.11
C ASP A 65 -1.39 -0.73 2.47
N VAL A 66 -1.41 0.34 1.71
CA VAL A 66 -0.33 1.33 1.66
C VAL A 66 -0.81 2.70 2.12
N GLN A 67 -0.08 3.30 3.06
CA GLN A 67 -0.22 4.71 3.43
C GLN A 67 1.13 5.41 3.39
N VAL A 68 1.49 5.95 2.22
CA VAL A 68 2.78 6.61 1.98
C VAL A 68 2.58 8.09 1.65
N LYS A 69 2.90 8.93 2.59
CA LYS A 69 2.79 10.39 2.52
C LYS A 69 3.52 11.03 3.71
N ARG A 70 3.89 12.31 3.62
CA ARG A 70 4.44 13.02 4.78
C ARG A 70 3.54 12.82 5.99
N LEU A 71 4.15 12.58 7.16
CA LEU A 71 3.36 12.41 8.37
C LEU A 71 2.82 13.76 8.84
N HIS A 72 1.52 13.81 9.00
CA HIS A 72 0.80 14.97 9.52
C HIS A 72 -0.50 14.50 10.18
N GLU A 73 -0.93 15.16 11.28
CA GLU A 73 -2.13 14.76 12.01
C GLU A 73 -3.37 14.70 11.12
N TYR A 74 -3.56 15.69 10.22
CA TYR A 74 -4.73 15.72 9.33
C TYR A 74 -4.73 14.59 8.27
N LYS A 75 -3.58 13.98 7.97
CA LYS A 75 -3.49 12.82 7.05
C LYS A 75 -3.90 11.51 7.72
N ARG A 76 -4.06 11.55 9.03
CA ARG A 76 -4.66 10.52 9.90
C ARG A 76 -3.95 9.15 9.87
N GLN A 77 -2.62 9.13 9.75
CA GLN A 77 -1.86 7.88 9.93
C GLN A 77 -2.12 7.24 11.29
N LEU A 78 -2.40 8.05 12.33
CA LEU A 78 -2.80 7.55 13.64
C LEU A 78 -4.12 6.75 13.56
N LEU A 79 -5.10 7.22 12.79
CA LEU A 79 -6.37 6.49 12.60
C LEU A 79 -6.14 5.12 11.96
N ASN A 80 -5.26 5.05 10.95
CA ASN A 80 -4.89 3.78 10.34
C ASN A 80 -4.15 2.86 11.34
N ALA A 81 -3.24 3.42 12.15
CA ALA A 81 -2.60 2.65 13.23
C ALA A 81 -3.61 2.09 14.24
N MET A 82 -4.61 2.87 14.63
CA MET A 82 -5.70 2.40 15.50
C MET A 82 -6.54 1.31 14.84
N HIS A 83 -6.81 1.40 13.53
CA HIS A 83 -7.47 0.35 12.78
C HIS A 83 -6.67 -0.96 12.80
N ILE A 84 -5.35 -0.88 12.63
CA ILE A 84 -4.46 -2.06 12.70
C ILE A 84 -4.48 -2.67 14.10
N LEU A 85 -4.42 -1.85 15.15
CA LEU A 85 -4.56 -2.34 16.53
C LEU A 85 -5.91 -3.02 16.77
N TYR A 86 -6.98 -2.50 16.21
CA TYR A 86 -8.29 -3.16 16.26
C TYR A 86 -8.25 -4.54 15.59
N LEU A 87 -7.66 -4.67 14.41
CA LEU A 87 -7.50 -5.96 13.72
C LEU A 87 -6.65 -6.93 14.54
N TYR A 88 -5.57 -6.45 15.13
CA TYR A 88 -4.71 -7.22 16.03
C TYR A 88 -5.50 -7.75 17.22
N GLN A 89 -6.26 -6.88 17.89
CA GLN A 89 -7.11 -7.26 19.01
C GLN A 89 -8.19 -8.31 18.62
N GLN A 90 -8.76 -8.18 17.42
CA GLN A 90 -9.69 -9.18 16.90
C GLN A 90 -9.03 -10.56 16.74
N LEU A 91 -7.77 -10.59 16.25
CA LEU A 91 -7.00 -11.82 16.13
C LEU A 91 -6.61 -12.41 17.50
N GLN A 92 -6.30 -11.56 18.49
CA GLN A 92 -6.05 -12.02 19.87
C GLN A 92 -7.28 -12.68 20.49
N ASN A 93 -8.46 -12.13 20.24
CA ASN A 93 -9.72 -12.66 20.76
C ASN A 93 -10.18 -13.92 20.03
N ASP A 94 -9.89 -14.03 18.73
CA ASP A 94 -10.22 -15.18 17.89
C ASP A 94 -9.07 -15.46 16.90
N PRO A 95 -8.08 -16.27 17.31
CA PRO A 95 -6.94 -16.63 16.44
C PRO A 95 -7.34 -17.35 15.14
N ASN A 96 -8.51 -17.98 15.10
CA ASN A 96 -9.02 -18.70 13.93
C ASN A 96 -9.90 -17.84 13.02
N ARG A 97 -10.09 -16.56 13.36
CA ARG A 97 -10.89 -15.64 12.58
C ARG A 97 -10.46 -15.67 11.11
N ALA A 98 -11.43 -15.87 10.22
CA ALA A 98 -11.22 -15.74 8.79
C ALA A 98 -10.87 -14.28 8.45
N MET A 99 -9.69 -14.08 7.91
CA MET A 99 -9.17 -12.77 7.52
C MET A 99 -8.32 -12.92 6.28
N GLN A 100 -8.57 -12.08 5.27
CA GLN A 100 -7.66 -11.99 4.14
C GLN A 100 -6.30 -11.45 4.62
N PRO A 101 -5.19 -12.17 4.39
CA PRO A 101 -3.86 -11.71 4.79
C PRO A 101 -3.57 -10.29 4.30
N ARG A 102 -2.97 -9.48 5.17
CA ARG A 102 -2.70 -8.06 4.87
C ARG A 102 -1.35 -7.61 5.41
N VAL A 103 -0.61 -6.92 4.55
CA VAL A 103 0.61 -6.20 4.90
C VAL A 103 0.33 -4.70 4.85
N PHE A 104 0.35 -4.05 6.00
CA PHE A 104 0.25 -2.60 6.10
C PHE A 104 1.62 -1.96 5.91
N LEU A 105 1.74 -1.13 4.87
CA LEU A 105 2.98 -0.47 4.48
C LEU A 105 2.87 1.03 4.74
N PHE A 106 3.59 1.51 5.72
CA PHE A 106 3.75 2.94 5.98
C PHE A 106 5.04 3.46 5.37
N GLY A 107 4.99 4.69 4.85
CA GLY A 107 6.18 5.42 4.44
C GLY A 107 5.95 6.90 4.68
N ALA A 108 6.72 7.49 5.59
CA ALA A 108 6.51 8.87 5.98
C ALA A 108 7.82 9.53 6.43
N LYS A 109 7.87 10.85 6.29
CA LYS A 109 8.89 11.70 6.91
C LYS A 109 8.17 12.79 7.72
N ALA A 110 8.69 13.06 8.92
CA ALA A 110 8.23 14.15 9.78
C ALA A 110 9.22 15.32 9.74
N ALA A 111 8.71 16.54 9.86
CA ALA A 111 9.57 17.70 10.09
C ALA A 111 10.33 17.55 11.41
N PRO A 112 11.59 18.03 11.51
CA PRO A 112 12.44 17.84 12.69
C PRO A 112 11.80 18.31 14.01
N GLY A 113 11.07 19.42 14.00
CA GLY A 113 10.39 19.98 15.18
C GLY A 113 8.99 19.42 15.45
N TYR A 114 8.45 18.55 14.59
CA TYR A 114 7.08 18.04 14.74
C TYR A 114 7.00 16.85 15.69
N ALA A 115 6.98 17.13 16.99
CA ALA A 115 7.06 16.11 18.05
C ALA A 115 5.91 15.07 17.96
N VAL A 116 4.68 15.51 17.71
CA VAL A 116 3.52 14.60 17.59
C VAL A 116 3.71 13.62 16.43
N ALA A 117 4.14 14.10 15.25
CA ALA A 117 4.43 13.26 14.11
C ALA A 117 5.48 12.19 14.42
N LYS A 118 6.55 12.57 15.12
CA LYS A 118 7.59 11.61 15.56
C LYS A 118 7.05 10.56 16.52
N ARG A 119 6.15 10.93 17.43
CA ARG A 119 5.50 9.99 18.35
C ARG A 119 4.60 9.00 17.60
N ILE A 120 3.89 9.45 16.55
CA ILE A 120 3.09 8.57 15.68
C ILE A 120 3.99 7.57 14.95
N ILE A 121 5.13 8.01 14.38
CA ILE A 121 6.10 7.11 13.76
C ILE A 121 6.61 6.07 14.78
N ARG A 122 6.94 6.50 15.98
CA ARG A 122 7.39 5.60 17.05
C ARG A 122 6.29 4.59 17.42
N LEU A 123 5.04 5.04 17.55
CA LEU A 123 3.90 4.15 17.81
C LEU A 123 3.76 3.07 16.74
N ILE A 124 3.79 3.47 15.45
CA ILE A 124 3.68 2.52 14.33
C ILE A 124 4.83 1.49 14.36
N ASN A 125 6.06 1.92 14.63
CA ASN A 125 7.20 1.00 14.72
C ASN A 125 7.11 0.07 15.93
N SER A 126 6.67 0.56 17.11
CA SER A 126 6.48 -0.28 18.29
C SER A 126 5.38 -1.32 18.06
N MET A 127 4.27 -0.90 17.46
CA MET A 127 3.17 -1.77 17.07
C MET A 127 3.61 -2.81 16.03
N ALA A 128 4.41 -2.41 15.05
CA ALA A 128 4.96 -3.32 14.05
C ALA A 128 5.85 -4.40 14.69
N ALA A 129 6.70 -4.01 15.65
CA ALA A 129 7.55 -4.96 16.36
C ALA A 129 6.73 -6.00 17.15
N GLU A 130 5.67 -5.57 17.83
CA GLU A 130 4.76 -6.45 18.58
C GLU A 130 4.00 -7.40 17.65
N ILE A 131 3.29 -6.86 16.67
CA ILE A 131 2.43 -7.63 15.76
C ILE A 131 3.24 -8.63 14.93
N ASN A 132 4.41 -8.21 14.41
CA ASN A 132 5.22 -9.07 13.56
C ASN A 132 5.94 -10.20 14.34
N ALA A 133 6.11 -10.04 15.66
CA ALA A 133 6.65 -11.08 16.53
C ALA A 133 5.60 -12.08 16.98
N ASP A 134 4.31 -11.73 16.92
CA ASP A 134 3.23 -12.55 17.40
C ASP A 134 2.90 -13.71 16.45
N PRO A 135 3.00 -14.98 16.91
CA PRO A 135 2.69 -16.15 16.08
C PRO A 135 1.24 -16.16 15.54
N ILE A 136 0.27 -15.56 16.27
CA ILE A 136 -1.12 -15.47 15.85
C ILE A 136 -1.26 -14.63 14.57
N CYS A 137 -0.40 -13.64 14.41
CA CYS A 137 -0.42 -12.72 13.27
C CYS A 137 0.36 -13.18 12.04
N ARG A 138 1.25 -14.20 12.20
CA ARG A 138 2.30 -14.57 11.23
C ARG A 138 1.85 -14.56 9.76
N ASP A 139 0.71 -15.18 9.44
CA ASP A 139 0.23 -15.34 8.07
C ASP A 139 -0.99 -14.46 7.76
N LYS A 140 -1.39 -13.60 8.69
CA LYS A 140 -2.61 -12.79 8.61
C LYS A 140 -2.36 -11.30 8.60
N LEU A 141 -1.43 -10.83 9.42
CA LEU A 141 -1.22 -9.41 9.67
C LEU A 141 0.27 -9.10 9.79
N GLN A 142 0.76 -8.24 8.94
CA GLN A 142 2.12 -7.72 8.98
C GLN A 142 2.09 -6.20 8.91
N VAL A 143 2.96 -5.52 9.65
CA VAL A 143 3.08 -4.06 9.63
C VAL A 143 4.52 -3.68 9.36
N VAL A 144 4.76 -2.82 8.37
CA VAL A 144 6.10 -2.39 8.00
C VAL A 144 6.14 -0.87 7.82
N PHE A 145 7.09 -0.23 8.48
CA PHE A 145 7.39 1.17 8.26
C PHE A 145 8.61 1.28 7.35
N LEU A 146 8.38 1.67 6.10
CA LEU A 146 9.41 1.79 5.06
C LEU A 146 10.30 3.00 5.35
N GLU A 147 11.60 2.77 5.42
CA GLU A 147 12.57 3.83 5.66
C GLU A 147 12.75 4.73 4.44
N ASN A 148 12.97 6.00 4.71
CA ASN A 148 13.35 7.00 3.72
C ASN A 148 12.46 6.98 2.45
N TYR A 149 11.13 7.00 2.63
CA TYR A 149 10.20 7.08 1.49
C TYR A 149 10.55 8.25 0.57
N ARG A 150 10.79 7.94 -0.69
CA ARG A 150 11.20 8.85 -1.77
C ARG A 150 10.71 8.35 -3.13
N VAL A 151 10.94 9.11 -4.19
CA VAL A 151 10.48 8.80 -5.55
C VAL A 151 10.91 7.40 -5.99
N SER A 152 12.19 7.05 -5.85
CA SER A 152 12.68 5.73 -6.26
C SER A 152 12.03 4.55 -5.51
N LEU A 153 11.64 4.73 -4.24
CA LEU A 153 10.85 3.72 -3.53
C LEU A 153 9.40 3.69 -4.02
N ALA A 154 8.84 4.85 -4.34
CA ALA A 154 7.47 4.96 -4.85
C ALA A 154 7.29 4.25 -6.21
N GLU A 155 8.29 4.28 -7.08
CA GLU A 155 8.28 3.62 -8.40
C GLU A 155 8.12 2.10 -8.29
N HIS A 156 8.66 1.47 -7.24
CA HIS A 156 8.47 0.05 -6.96
C HIS A 156 7.18 -0.22 -6.17
N LEU A 157 6.85 0.66 -5.21
CA LEU A 157 5.72 0.45 -4.30
C LEU A 157 4.36 0.61 -4.97
N MET A 158 4.19 1.66 -5.78
CA MET A 158 2.87 1.99 -6.35
C MET A 158 2.33 0.87 -7.24
N PRO A 159 3.09 0.31 -8.18
CA PRO A 159 2.63 -0.82 -8.99
C PRO A 159 2.35 -2.09 -8.18
N ALA A 160 3.01 -2.26 -7.04
CA ALA A 160 2.84 -3.41 -6.15
C ALA A 160 1.64 -3.30 -5.20
N SER A 161 1.07 -2.11 -5.04
CA SER A 161 -0.01 -1.83 -4.09
C SER A 161 -1.37 -2.31 -4.59
N GLU A 162 -2.23 -2.79 -3.68
CA GLU A 162 -3.63 -3.11 -3.98
C GLU A 162 -4.59 -2.12 -3.31
N VAL A 163 -4.24 -1.64 -2.12
CA VAL A 163 -5.03 -0.65 -1.39
C VAL A 163 -4.17 0.55 -1.06
N SER A 164 -4.63 1.76 -1.35
CA SER A 164 -4.00 2.99 -0.92
C SER A 164 -4.91 3.79 0.02
N GLN A 165 -4.39 4.11 1.22
CA GLN A 165 -5.13 4.84 2.24
C GLN A 165 -5.16 6.35 1.94
N GLN A 166 -6.33 6.84 1.53
CA GLN A 166 -6.58 8.25 1.22
C GLN A 166 -7.62 8.81 2.21
N ILE A 167 -7.23 8.86 3.49
CA ILE A 167 -8.12 9.12 4.62
C ILE A 167 -7.90 10.47 5.32
N SER A 168 -7.32 11.45 4.65
CA SER A 168 -7.11 12.79 5.20
C SER A 168 -8.43 13.43 5.64
N THR A 169 -8.38 14.30 6.65
CA THR A 169 -9.56 15.07 7.08
C THR A 169 -10.08 15.91 5.93
N ALA A 170 -11.39 15.88 5.71
CA ALA A 170 -12.05 16.65 4.66
C ALA A 170 -11.69 18.14 4.74
N GLY A 171 -11.43 18.75 3.59
CA GLY A 171 -11.06 20.16 3.49
C GLY A 171 -9.63 20.52 3.93
N LYS A 172 -8.82 19.55 4.39
CA LYS A 172 -7.42 19.77 4.82
C LYS A 172 -6.39 19.32 3.79
N GLU A 173 -6.72 18.37 2.95
CA GLU A 173 -5.90 17.94 1.82
C GLU A 173 -6.47 18.56 0.54
N ALA A 174 -5.61 19.16 -0.28
CA ALA A 174 -5.98 19.52 -1.64
C ALA A 174 -6.21 18.24 -2.48
N SER A 175 -6.17 18.30 -3.81
CA SER A 175 -6.38 17.10 -4.63
C SER A 175 -5.39 15.97 -4.31
N GLY A 176 -4.15 16.30 -3.95
CA GLY A 176 -3.07 15.35 -3.80
C GLY A 176 -2.63 14.74 -5.14
N THR A 177 -1.42 14.23 -5.23
CA THR A 177 -0.93 13.56 -6.46
C THR A 177 -0.76 12.07 -6.28
N GLY A 178 -0.56 11.59 -5.04
CA GLY A 178 -0.37 10.17 -4.74
C GLY A 178 -1.58 9.32 -5.11
N ASN A 179 -2.79 9.78 -4.79
CA ASN A 179 -4.04 9.11 -5.14
C ASN A 179 -4.16 8.88 -6.65
N MET A 180 -3.87 9.89 -7.46
CA MET A 180 -3.88 9.76 -8.94
C MET A 180 -2.89 8.71 -9.42
N LYS A 181 -1.66 8.71 -8.87
CA LYS A 181 -0.62 7.73 -9.23
C LYS A 181 -1.02 6.30 -8.86
N PHE A 182 -1.63 6.09 -7.68
CA PHE A 182 -2.13 4.78 -7.27
C PHE A 182 -3.30 4.30 -8.14
N MET A 183 -4.16 5.21 -8.60
CA MET A 183 -5.28 4.86 -9.48
C MET A 183 -4.82 4.46 -10.88
N MET A 184 -3.66 4.97 -11.34
CA MET A 184 -3.10 4.69 -12.66
C MET A 184 -2.21 3.44 -12.69
N ASN A 185 -1.97 2.80 -11.55
CA ASN A 185 -1.15 1.61 -11.37
C ASN A 185 -1.95 0.48 -10.73
#